data_9f7d45ae26671354d86d26f952d53736
#
_entry.id   9f7d45ae26671354d86d26f952d53736
#
_cell.length_a   1.000
_cell.length_b   1.000
_cell.length_c   1.000
_cell.angle_alpha   90.00
_cell.angle_beta   90.00
_cell.angle_gamma   90.00
#
_symmetry.space_group_name_H-M   'P 1'
#
loop_
_entity.id
_entity.type
_entity.pdbx_description
1 polymer ?
#
loop_
_entity_poly.entity_id
_entity_poly.type
_entity_poly.pdbx_seq_one_letter_code
_entity_poly.pdbx_strand_id
1 'polypeptide(L)'
;MAEPQAIAHAAQDKNGVWREPHELAAHLREVAQRAAQQAAHFNASDWAYLAGLWHDLGKYRPRFQRYIRKASGFEADAHIRGEAGKAPHSTAGALLARERFGLAGQVLAYLIASHHAGLYDYTDLASRLQQDDSRAELNEALAAQPPADILDHSKFTLSLQHIPGGKDGFALWVRLLFSCLVDADFLDTEAYMDVGQAERRQAWPTLISLCAPFDAFIDALMAEKAQQAAPTPINALRADILAQCRNKAQEAPGLFSLTVPTGGGKTLSSLAFALEHAKHHHKRRVIYVIPYTSIIEQTANIFRGIFGDVVVEHHSNAESDPEKEQHKSRLACENWDAPLIVTTNVQFFESLFAAKTSRCRKLHNIVDSIVVLDEAQLLPTDFLQPILHALKLLTTHYGVSVVLSTATQPALSTRSYFDAKNNLDGLDNVREIMRDPAALYAAFDQRVKVHLPSDWHSPTPWDELAARVAQDAAALVIVNRRQDARELWQRLPQGSLHLSALMCGQH
;
A
#
# COMPACT_ATOMS: atom_id res chain seq x y z
N MET A 1 -11.37 -26.88 -41.58
CA MET A 1 -11.12 -25.47 -41.20
C MET A 1 -10.60 -25.52 -39.80
N ALA A 2 -9.46 -24.87 -39.49
CA ALA A 2 -8.99 -24.77 -38.10
C ALA A 2 -10.07 -24.07 -37.29
N GLU A 3 -10.41 -24.61 -36.11
CA GLU A 3 -11.37 -23.92 -35.22
C GLU A 3 -10.78 -22.54 -34.87
N PRO A 4 -11.63 -21.51 -34.85
CA PRO A 4 -11.16 -20.17 -34.53
C PRO A 4 -10.58 -20.15 -33.12
N GLN A 5 -9.33 -19.69 -33.00
CA GLN A 5 -8.58 -19.61 -31.75
C GLN A 5 -9.36 -18.83 -30.68
N ALA A 6 -9.41 -19.34 -29.45
CA ALA A 6 -10.08 -18.67 -28.35
C ALA A 6 -9.34 -17.38 -27.97
N ILE A 7 -10.08 -16.28 -27.83
CA ILE A 7 -9.55 -14.95 -27.53
C ILE A 7 -9.86 -14.51 -26.10
N ALA A 8 -8.92 -13.83 -25.47
CA ALA A 8 -9.10 -13.18 -24.18
C ALA A 8 -9.64 -11.75 -24.33
N HIS A 9 -9.09 -11.00 -25.29
CA HIS A 9 -9.42 -9.60 -25.57
C HIS A 9 -9.35 -9.30 -27.06
N ALA A 10 -10.10 -8.27 -27.51
CA ALA A 10 -9.98 -7.67 -28.84
C ALA A 10 -9.93 -6.15 -28.70
N ALA A 11 -9.06 -5.49 -29.43
CA ALA A 11 -8.87 -4.04 -29.37
C ALA A 11 -8.60 -3.46 -30.77
N GLN A 12 -8.95 -2.18 -30.96
CA GLN A 12 -8.60 -1.39 -32.12
C GLN A 12 -7.36 -0.53 -31.83
N ASP A 13 -6.60 -0.23 -32.84
CA ASP A 13 -5.53 0.76 -32.77
C ASP A 13 -6.11 2.20 -32.79
N LYS A 14 -5.22 3.21 -32.74
CA LYS A 14 -5.60 4.63 -32.75
C LYS A 14 -6.32 5.07 -34.03
N ASN A 15 -6.24 4.26 -35.10
CA ASN A 15 -6.87 4.52 -36.41
C ASN A 15 -8.19 3.74 -36.58
N GLY A 16 -8.63 3.00 -35.55
CA GLY A 16 -9.83 2.17 -35.61
C GLY A 16 -9.63 0.83 -36.33
N VAL A 17 -8.38 0.44 -36.63
CA VAL A 17 -8.06 -0.86 -37.25
C VAL A 17 -7.92 -1.91 -36.17
N TRP A 18 -8.57 -3.07 -36.36
CA TRP A 18 -8.47 -4.18 -35.44
C TRP A 18 -7.06 -4.72 -35.36
N ARG A 19 -6.55 -4.82 -34.14
CA ARG A 19 -5.30 -5.51 -33.82
C ARG A 19 -5.52 -7.02 -33.87
N GLU A 20 -4.42 -7.77 -33.97
CA GLU A 20 -4.49 -9.22 -33.77
C GLU A 20 -5.11 -9.52 -32.39
N PRO A 21 -6.13 -10.38 -32.31
CA PRO A 21 -6.79 -10.69 -31.04
C PRO A 21 -5.83 -11.26 -30.03
N HIS A 22 -6.00 -10.89 -28.75
CA HIS A 22 -5.20 -11.47 -27.67
C HIS A 22 -5.62 -12.94 -27.46
N GLU A 23 -4.74 -13.86 -27.77
CA GLU A 23 -5.00 -15.29 -27.59
C GLU A 23 -5.24 -15.62 -26.12
N LEU A 24 -6.32 -16.37 -25.81
CA LEU A 24 -6.65 -16.72 -24.43
C LEU A 24 -5.56 -17.54 -23.76
N ALA A 25 -4.97 -18.52 -24.45
CA ALA A 25 -3.91 -19.33 -23.88
C ALA A 25 -2.64 -18.53 -23.58
N ALA A 26 -2.29 -17.55 -24.42
CA ALA A 26 -1.18 -16.65 -24.17
C ALA A 26 -1.42 -15.79 -22.94
N HIS A 27 -2.62 -15.18 -22.82
CA HIS A 27 -3.04 -14.42 -21.66
C HIS A 27 -2.94 -15.25 -20.36
N LEU A 28 -3.51 -16.44 -20.34
CA LEU A 28 -3.49 -17.31 -19.15
C LEU A 28 -2.07 -17.66 -18.69
N ARG A 29 -1.17 -17.96 -19.66
CA ARG A 29 0.24 -18.26 -19.36
C ARG A 29 0.97 -17.03 -18.79
N GLU A 30 0.79 -15.86 -19.40
CA GLU A 30 1.46 -14.63 -18.99
C GLU A 30 0.99 -14.19 -17.60
N VAL A 31 -0.33 -14.22 -17.34
CA VAL A 31 -0.89 -13.94 -16.00
C VAL A 31 -0.35 -14.92 -14.96
N ALA A 32 -0.32 -16.22 -15.29
CA ALA A 32 0.23 -17.24 -14.40
C ALA A 32 1.70 -16.99 -14.05
N GLN A 33 2.52 -16.67 -15.06
CA GLN A 33 3.95 -16.42 -14.88
C GLN A 33 4.21 -15.15 -14.06
N ARG A 34 3.51 -14.04 -14.34
CA ARG A 34 3.61 -12.79 -13.59
C ARG A 34 3.17 -12.98 -12.14
N ALA A 35 2.02 -13.60 -11.90
CA ALA A 35 1.53 -13.86 -10.56
C ALA A 35 2.49 -14.75 -9.76
N ALA A 36 3.06 -15.79 -10.37
CA ALA A 36 4.07 -16.65 -9.74
C ALA A 36 5.35 -15.90 -9.36
N GLN A 37 5.84 -15.02 -10.25
CA GLN A 37 7.02 -14.19 -9.98
C GLN A 37 6.78 -13.24 -8.79
N GLN A 38 5.61 -12.63 -8.72
CA GLN A 38 5.23 -11.75 -7.60
C GLN A 38 5.12 -12.55 -6.28
N ALA A 39 4.52 -13.75 -6.31
CA ALA A 39 4.35 -14.61 -5.16
C ALA A 39 5.63 -15.33 -4.71
N ALA A 40 6.69 -15.34 -5.52
CA ALA A 40 7.98 -15.92 -5.17
C ALA A 40 8.61 -15.28 -3.91
N HIS A 41 8.33 -14.00 -3.67
CA HIS A 41 8.80 -13.25 -2.50
C HIS A 41 8.28 -13.79 -1.15
N PHE A 42 7.22 -14.60 -1.16
CA PHE A 42 6.67 -15.24 0.03
C PHE A 42 6.41 -16.75 -0.16
N ASN A 43 7.18 -17.38 -1.06
CA ASN A 43 7.19 -18.83 -1.31
C ASN A 43 5.83 -19.41 -1.70
N ALA A 44 5.03 -18.69 -2.50
CA ALA A 44 3.70 -19.10 -2.91
C ALA A 44 3.51 -19.11 -4.44
N SER A 45 4.61 -19.26 -5.20
CA SER A 45 4.62 -19.25 -6.67
C SER A 45 3.64 -20.22 -7.30
N ASP A 46 3.61 -21.47 -6.82
CA ASP A 46 2.74 -22.51 -7.38
C ASP A 46 1.25 -22.17 -7.24
N TRP A 47 0.89 -21.59 -6.09
CA TRP A 47 -0.48 -21.13 -5.82
C TRP A 47 -0.90 -19.99 -6.76
N ALA A 48 -0.04 -18.99 -6.90
CA ALA A 48 -0.30 -17.84 -7.77
C ALA A 48 -0.28 -18.25 -9.25
N TYR A 49 0.62 -19.17 -9.65
CA TYR A 49 0.67 -19.70 -11.00
C TYR A 49 -0.64 -20.37 -11.38
N LEU A 50 -1.13 -21.32 -10.58
CA LEU A 50 -2.37 -22.02 -10.85
C LEU A 50 -3.60 -21.10 -10.81
N ALA A 51 -3.62 -20.12 -9.89
CA ALA A 51 -4.67 -19.12 -9.86
C ALA A 51 -4.70 -18.31 -11.17
N GLY A 52 -3.53 -17.86 -11.66
CA GLY A 52 -3.40 -17.14 -12.92
C GLY A 52 -3.74 -18.01 -14.13
N LEU A 53 -3.31 -19.26 -14.14
CA LEU A 53 -3.55 -20.17 -15.27
C LEU A 53 -5.03 -20.50 -15.47
N TRP A 54 -5.81 -20.50 -14.41
CA TRP A 54 -7.21 -20.94 -14.44
C TRP A 54 -8.23 -19.84 -14.20
N HIS A 55 -7.82 -18.59 -13.92
CA HIS A 55 -8.76 -17.51 -13.55
C HIS A 55 -9.84 -17.28 -14.61
N ASP A 56 -9.47 -17.38 -15.86
CA ASP A 56 -10.32 -17.13 -17.04
C ASP A 56 -10.62 -18.36 -17.88
N LEU A 57 -10.49 -19.57 -17.31
CA LEU A 57 -10.76 -20.82 -18.02
C LEU A 57 -12.15 -20.85 -18.66
N GLY A 58 -13.14 -20.24 -18.01
CA GLY A 58 -14.51 -20.15 -18.54
C GLY A 58 -14.63 -19.33 -19.83
N LYS A 59 -13.62 -18.56 -20.22
CA LYS A 59 -13.60 -17.86 -21.51
C LYS A 59 -13.47 -18.82 -22.70
N TYR A 60 -13.02 -20.07 -22.53
CA TYR A 60 -13.03 -21.09 -23.61
C TYR A 60 -14.44 -21.47 -24.06
N ARG A 61 -15.47 -21.23 -23.28
CA ARG A 61 -16.86 -21.58 -23.62
C ARG A 61 -17.28 -20.92 -24.92
N PRO A 62 -17.91 -21.66 -25.86
CA PRO A 62 -18.37 -21.11 -27.14
C PRO A 62 -19.32 -19.90 -26.97
N ARG A 63 -20.17 -19.92 -25.92
CA ARG A 63 -21.05 -18.80 -25.58
C ARG A 63 -20.25 -17.53 -25.25
N PHE A 64 -19.17 -17.65 -24.46
CA PHE A 64 -18.31 -16.53 -24.11
C PHE A 64 -17.55 -16.01 -25.33
N GLN A 65 -17.01 -16.89 -26.16
CA GLN A 65 -16.31 -16.51 -27.39
C GLN A 65 -17.21 -15.74 -28.35
N ARG A 66 -18.46 -16.16 -28.53
CA ARG A 66 -19.44 -15.38 -29.32
C ARG A 66 -19.74 -14.03 -28.69
N TYR A 67 -19.91 -13.99 -27.36
CA TYR A 67 -20.16 -12.74 -26.63
C TYR A 67 -19.02 -11.73 -26.79
N ILE A 68 -17.75 -12.13 -26.57
CA ILE A 68 -16.62 -11.20 -26.64
C ILE A 68 -16.40 -10.67 -28.05
N ARG A 69 -16.54 -11.50 -29.09
CA ARG A 69 -16.40 -11.10 -30.48
C ARG A 69 -17.48 -10.09 -30.90
N LYS A 70 -18.70 -10.29 -30.45
CA LYS A 70 -19.81 -9.34 -30.69
C LYS A 70 -19.69 -8.08 -29.83
N ALA A 71 -19.45 -8.21 -28.54
CA ALA A 71 -19.39 -7.08 -27.61
C ALA A 71 -18.23 -6.12 -27.91
N SER A 72 -17.12 -6.65 -28.40
CA SER A 72 -15.98 -5.85 -28.86
C SER A 72 -16.25 -5.21 -30.23
N GLY A 73 -17.21 -5.71 -31.03
CA GLY A 73 -17.42 -5.32 -32.41
C GLY A 73 -16.41 -5.93 -33.39
N PHE A 74 -15.56 -6.87 -32.92
CA PHE A 74 -14.55 -7.52 -33.73
C PHE A 74 -15.15 -8.39 -34.85
N GLU A 75 -16.29 -9.04 -34.58
CA GLU A 75 -17.08 -9.74 -35.59
C GLU A 75 -18.53 -9.25 -35.51
N ALA A 76 -18.91 -8.36 -36.41
CA ALA A 76 -20.26 -7.77 -36.44
C ALA A 76 -21.36 -8.80 -36.69
N ASP A 77 -21.07 -9.89 -37.37
CA ASP A 77 -22.01 -10.95 -37.78
C ASP A 77 -22.16 -12.07 -36.73
N ALA A 78 -21.54 -11.97 -35.58
CA ALA A 78 -21.70 -12.96 -34.51
C ALA A 78 -23.15 -12.93 -33.97
N HIS A 79 -24.04 -13.72 -34.52
CA HIS A 79 -25.46 -13.80 -34.14
C HIS A 79 -25.63 -14.38 -32.74
N ILE A 80 -25.86 -13.50 -31.73
CA ILE A 80 -26.36 -13.91 -30.41
C ILE A 80 -27.88 -13.76 -30.41
N ARG A 81 -28.63 -14.85 -30.62
CA ARG A 81 -30.06 -14.85 -30.41
C ARG A 81 -30.34 -14.93 -28.90
N GLY A 82 -30.94 -13.86 -28.36
CA GLY A 82 -31.68 -13.95 -27.10
C GLY A 82 -30.92 -13.77 -25.78
N GLU A 83 -29.66 -13.28 -25.74
CA GLU A 83 -28.95 -13.14 -24.48
C GLU A 83 -28.43 -11.73 -24.24
N ALA A 84 -29.24 -10.97 -23.50
CA ALA A 84 -28.80 -9.73 -22.84
C ALA A 84 -28.16 -10.10 -21.49
N GLY A 85 -26.83 -9.98 -21.36
CA GLY A 85 -26.15 -10.19 -20.07
C GLY A 85 -24.68 -10.54 -20.24
N LYS A 86 -23.86 -10.15 -19.28
CA LYS A 86 -22.45 -10.57 -19.17
C LYS A 86 -22.39 -12.10 -19.03
N ALA A 87 -21.63 -12.78 -19.88
CA ALA A 87 -21.40 -14.22 -19.74
C ALA A 87 -20.43 -14.48 -18.57
N PRO A 88 -20.85 -15.13 -17.46
CA PRO A 88 -19.94 -15.46 -16.36
C PRO A 88 -18.84 -16.41 -16.86
N HIS A 89 -17.62 -16.27 -16.35
CA HIS A 89 -16.48 -17.06 -16.82
C HIS A 89 -15.47 -17.43 -15.71
N SER A 90 -15.60 -16.88 -14.52
CA SER A 90 -14.68 -17.14 -13.41
C SER A 90 -14.98 -18.44 -12.65
N THR A 91 -16.16 -19.04 -12.86
CA THR A 91 -16.62 -20.20 -12.10
C THR A 91 -15.98 -21.51 -12.57
N ALA A 92 -15.72 -21.65 -13.88
CA ALA A 92 -15.14 -22.87 -14.44
C ALA A 92 -13.75 -23.19 -13.85
N GLY A 93 -12.84 -22.22 -13.80
CA GLY A 93 -11.52 -22.40 -13.20
C GLY A 93 -11.58 -22.67 -11.68
N ALA A 94 -12.51 -22.02 -10.98
CA ALA A 94 -12.73 -22.23 -9.55
C ALA A 94 -13.18 -23.66 -9.25
N LEU A 95 -14.10 -24.20 -10.04
CA LEU A 95 -14.54 -25.60 -9.88
C LEU A 95 -13.44 -26.59 -10.24
N LEU A 96 -12.70 -26.35 -11.32
CA LEU A 96 -11.56 -27.20 -11.69
C LEU A 96 -10.55 -27.27 -10.53
N ALA A 97 -10.21 -26.13 -9.92
CA ALA A 97 -9.29 -26.10 -8.80
C ALA A 97 -9.77 -26.96 -7.61
N ARG A 98 -11.05 -26.85 -7.25
CA ARG A 98 -11.64 -27.68 -6.18
C ARG A 98 -11.58 -29.16 -6.48
N GLU A 99 -11.84 -29.58 -7.72
CA GLU A 99 -11.81 -30.97 -8.12
C GLU A 99 -10.41 -31.57 -8.11
N ARG A 100 -9.41 -30.77 -8.49
CA ARG A 100 -8.02 -31.22 -8.60
C ARG A 100 -7.28 -31.25 -7.28
N PHE A 101 -7.56 -30.29 -6.39
CA PHE A 101 -6.77 -30.08 -5.17
C PHE A 101 -7.58 -30.15 -3.86
N GLY A 102 -8.87 -30.49 -3.89
CA GLY A 102 -9.70 -30.65 -2.70
C GLY A 102 -9.70 -29.40 -1.79
N LEU A 103 -9.26 -29.54 -0.52
CA LEU A 103 -9.21 -28.43 0.44
C LEU A 103 -8.27 -27.29 -0.02
N ALA A 104 -7.11 -27.63 -0.57
CA ALA A 104 -6.21 -26.60 -1.13
C ALA A 104 -6.87 -25.91 -2.34
N GLY A 105 -7.59 -26.67 -3.16
CA GLY A 105 -8.36 -26.13 -4.28
C GLY A 105 -9.48 -25.16 -3.88
N GLN A 106 -9.96 -25.19 -2.64
CA GLN A 106 -10.92 -24.18 -2.15
C GLN A 106 -10.31 -22.78 -2.07
N VAL A 107 -9.02 -22.67 -1.71
CA VAL A 107 -8.30 -21.38 -1.72
C VAL A 107 -8.18 -20.86 -3.14
N LEU A 108 -7.72 -21.70 -4.09
CA LEU A 108 -7.66 -21.31 -5.50
C LEU A 108 -9.03 -20.91 -6.04
N ALA A 109 -10.07 -21.67 -5.72
CA ALA A 109 -11.43 -21.35 -6.13
C ALA A 109 -11.89 -19.99 -5.60
N TYR A 110 -11.53 -19.66 -4.37
CA TYR A 110 -11.84 -18.36 -3.77
C TYR A 110 -11.15 -17.20 -4.51
N LEU A 111 -9.85 -17.35 -4.81
CA LEU A 111 -9.09 -16.36 -5.57
C LEU A 111 -9.66 -16.16 -6.98
N ILE A 112 -9.86 -17.27 -7.68
CA ILE A 112 -10.33 -17.29 -9.07
C ILE A 112 -11.74 -16.72 -9.19
N ALA A 113 -12.69 -17.15 -8.35
CA ALA A 113 -14.05 -16.63 -8.42
C ALA A 113 -14.17 -15.14 -8.05
N SER A 114 -13.21 -14.62 -7.31
CA SER A 114 -13.19 -13.25 -6.79
C SER A 114 -12.51 -12.23 -7.71
N HIS A 115 -11.74 -12.65 -8.74
CA HIS A 115 -10.80 -11.76 -9.45
C HIS A 115 -11.45 -10.56 -10.14
N HIS A 116 -12.73 -10.61 -10.50
CA HIS A 116 -13.46 -9.47 -11.06
C HIS A 116 -14.23 -8.64 -10.01
N ALA A 117 -14.85 -9.32 -9.05
CA ALA A 117 -15.80 -8.66 -8.13
C ALA A 117 -15.15 -8.22 -6.81
N GLY A 118 -13.95 -8.72 -6.50
CA GLY A 118 -13.31 -8.59 -5.20
C GLY A 118 -13.55 -9.80 -4.30
N LEU A 119 -12.86 -9.84 -3.17
CA LEU A 119 -12.98 -10.93 -2.22
C LEU A 119 -14.40 -11.00 -1.64
N TYR A 120 -15.06 -12.13 -1.82
CA TYR A 120 -16.40 -12.41 -1.30
C TYR A 120 -16.38 -12.83 0.17
N ASP A 121 -17.54 -12.82 0.80
CA ASP A 121 -17.75 -13.65 1.97
C ASP A 121 -17.76 -15.12 1.56
N TYR A 122 -17.15 -15.98 2.39
CA TYR A 122 -16.95 -17.39 2.04
C TYR A 122 -18.26 -18.15 1.80
N THR A 123 -19.32 -17.81 2.54
CA THR A 123 -20.66 -18.41 2.39
C THR A 123 -21.28 -18.12 1.03
N ASP A 124 -21.10 -16.89 0.52
CA ASP A 124 -21.64 -16.49 -0.79
C ASP A 124 -20.94 -17.21 -1.91
N LEU A 125 -19.62 -17.38 -1.81
CA LEU A 125 -18.84 -18.16 -2.75
C LEU A 125 -19.28 -19.63 -2.77
N ALA A 126 -19.45 -20.24 -1.60
CA ALA A 126 -19.84 -21.63 -1.49
C ALA A 126 -21.20 -21.89 -2.17
N SER A 127 -22.16 -20.99 -1.95
CA SER A 127 -23.48 -21.04 -2.59
C SER A 127 -23.40 -20.91 -4.10
N ARG A 128 -22.58 -19.98 -4.60
CA ARG A 128 -22.36 -19.76 -6.03
C ARG A 128 -21.75 -20.98 -6.73
N LEU A 129 -20.77 -21.63 -6.11
CA LEU A 129 -20.08 -22.77 -6.69
C LEU A 129 -20.90 -24.09 -6.63
N GLN A 130 -22.02 -24.10 -5.90
CA GLN A 130 -22.94 -25.26 -5.82
C GLN A 130 -24.07 -25.20 -6.86
N GLN A 131 -24.23 -24.13 -7.62
CA GLN A 131 -25.26 -24.00 -8.63
C GLN A 131 -25.01 -24.94 -9.81
N ASP A 132 -26.08 -25.53 -10.36
CA ASP A 132 -26.02 -26.44 -11.53
C ASP A 132 -25.36 -25.76 -12.74
N ASP A 133 -25.63 -24.47 -12.94
CA ASP A 133 -25.02 -23.66 -14.01
C ASP A 133 -23.49 -23.62 -13.91
N SER A 134 -22.93 -23.62 -12.69
CA SER A 134 -21.49 -23.59 -12.46
C SER A 134 -20.81 -24.87 -12.98
N ARG A 135 -21.47 -26.03 -12.81
CA ARG A 135 -20.97 -27.30 -13.33
C ARG A 135 -21.06 -27.33 -14.86
N ALA A 136 -22.16 -26.82 -15.44
CA ALA A 136 -22.29 -26.70 -16.88
C ALA A 136 -21.19 -25.81 -17.49
N GLU A 137 -20.83 -24.73 -16.84
CA GLU A 137 -19.73 -23.86 -17.26
C GLU A 137 -18.40 -24.58 -17.39
N LEU A 138 -18.02 -25.37 -16.37
CA LEU A 138 -16.79 -26.15 -16.41
C LEU A 138 -16.81 -27.16 -17.55
N ASN A 139 -17.91 -27.92 -17.67
CA ASN A 139 -18.06 -28.95 -18.72
C ASN A 139 -17.96 -28.35 -20.13
N GLU A 140 -18.61 -27.20 -20.38
CA GLU A 140 -18.52 -26.50 -21.66
C GLU A 140 -17.10 -25.98 -21.95
N ALA A 141 -16.41 -25.46 -20.92
CA ALA A 141 -15.04 -24.97 -21.06
C ALA A 141 -14.07 -26.12 -21.41
N LEU A 142 -14.21 -27.28 -20.76
CA LEU A 142 -13.39 -28.45 -21.03
C LEU A 142 -13.71 -29.10 -22.40
N ALA A 143 -15.00 -29.10 -22.81
CA ALA A 143 -15.42 -29.59 -24.11
C ALA A 143 -14.86 -28.75 -25.28
N ALA A 144 -14.51 -27.49 -25.06
CA ALA A 144 -13.83 -26.64 -26.02
C ALA A 144 -12.33 -26.96 -26.17
N GLN A 145 -11.83 -27.99 -25.53
CA GLN A 145 -10.46 -28.54 -25.63
C GLN A 145 -9.36 -27.46 -25.43
N PRO A 146 -9.29 -26.79 -24.24
CA PRO A 146 -8.17 -25.92 -23.93
C PRO A 146 -6.83 -26.64 -24.16
N PRO A 147 -5.74 -25.92 -24.47
CA PRO A 147 -4.42 -26.52 -24.61
C PRO A 147 -4.04 -27.37 -23.39
N ALA A 148 -3.37 -28.51 -23.62
CA ALA A 148 -3.09 -29.49 -22.58
C ALA A 148 -2.25 -28.90 -21.44
N ASP A 149 -1.34 -27.99 -21.72
CA ASP A 149 -0.51 -27.31 -20.72
C ASP A 149 -1.29 -26.36 -19.82
N ILE A 150 -2.44 -25.81 -20.28
CA ILE A 150 -3.35 -25.03 -19.43
C ILE A 150 -4.04 -25.93 -18.39
N LEU A 151 -4.32 -27.18 -18.73
CA LEU A 151 -5.01 -28.13 -17.85
C LEU A 151 -4.05 -28.97 -16.99
N ASP A 152 -2.76 -28.99 -17.36
CA ASP A 152 -1.75 -29.79 -16.64
C ASP A 152 -1.45 -29.19 -15.25
N HIS A 153 -1.70 -30.00 -14.25
CA HIS A 153 -1.44 -29.69 -12.84
C HIS A 153 -0.55 -30.75 -12.18
N SER A 154 -0.06 -31.72 -12.94
CA SER A 154 0.63 -32.91 -12.43
C SER A 154 1.91 -32.60 -11.64
N LYS A 155 2.58 -31.50 -11.96
CA LYS A 155 3.82 -31.04 -11.31
C LYS A 155 3.61 -30.22 -10.04
N PHE A 156 2.36 -29.86 -9.70
CA PHE A 156 2.07 -29.01 -8.56
C PHE A 156 1.56 -29.82 -7.36
N THR A 157 2.14 -29.55 -6.19
CA THR A 157 1.68 -30.10 -4.92
C THR A 157 1.37 -28.96 -3.96
N LEU A 158 0.09 -28.65 -3.78
CA LEU A 158 -0.35 -27.58 -2.90
C LEU A 158 -0.55 -28.10 -1.47
N SER A 159 0.07 -27.44 -0.50
CA SER A 159 -0.05 -27.80 0.91
C SER A 159 -0.45 -26.59 1.76
N LEU A 160 -1.46 -26.77 2.61
CA LEU A 160 -1.88 -25.78 3.60
C LEU A 160 -1.07 -25.82 4.90
N GLN A 161 -0.10 -26.73 5.02
CA GLN A 161 0.69 -26.90 6.24
C GLN A 161 1.73 -25.80 6.48
N HIS A 162 2.16 -25.09 5.44
CA HIS A 162 3.24 -24.12 5.48
C HIS A 162 2.79 -22.68 5.23
N ILE A 163 1.54 -22.37 5.61
CA ILE A 163 1.03 -21.00 5.50
C ILE A 163 1.77 -20.10 6.50
N PRO A 164 2.34 -18.96 6.06
CA PRO A 164 3.01 -18.02 6.94
C PRO A 164 2.08 -17.52 8.06
N GLY A 165 2.46 -17.73 9.33
CA GLY A 165 1.61 -17.41 10.48
C GLY A 165 0.49 -18.40 10.75
N GLY A 166 0.42 -19.54 10.04
CA GLY A 166 -0.58 -20.58 10.25
C GLY A 166 -2.02 -20.09 10.11
N LYS A 167 -2.89 -20.40 11.07
CA LYS A 167 -4.30 -19.97 11.06
C LYS A 167 -4.45 -18.45 11.14
N ASP A 168 -3.63 -17.79 11.94
CA ASP A 168 -3.69 -16.35 12.17
C ASP A 168 -3.20 -15.58 10.93
N GLY A 169 -2.23 -16.14 10.18
CA GLY A 169 -1.71 -15.54 8.95
C GLY A 169 -2.54 -15.85 7.69
N PHE A 170 -3.49 -16.79 7.77
CA PHE A 170 -4.23 -17.30 6.60
C PHE A 170 -4.91 -16.18 5.78
N ALA A 171 -5.61 -15.28 6.45
CA ALA A 171 -6.34 -14.19 5.78
C ALA A 171 -5.41 -13.22 5.04
N LEU A 172 -4.26 -12.88 5.61
CA LEU A 172 -3.26 -12.04 4.97
C LEU A 172 -2.61 -12.76 3.78
N TRP A 173 -2.26 -14.02 3.94
CA TRP A 173 -1.68 -14.83 2.88
C TRP A 173 -2.60 -14.95 1.66
N VAL A 174 -3.90 -15.22 1.87
CA VAL A 174 -4.90 -15.25 0.79
C VAL A 174 -5.01 -13.89 0.09
N ARG A 175 -4.99 -12.79 0.83
CA ARG A 175 -5.01 -11.43 0.25
C ARG A 175 -3.76 -11.13 -0.59
N LEU A 176 -2.59 -11.58 -0.15
CA LEU A 176 -1.34 -11.43 -0.91
C LEU A 176 -1.39 -12.23 -2.21
N LEU A 177 -1.87 -13.48 -2.19
CA LEU A 177 -2.10 -14.28 -3.40
C LEU A 177 -3.11 -13.62 -4.34
N PHE A 178 -4.21 -13.10 -3.78
CA PHE A 178 -5.21 -12.36 -4.56
C PHE A 178 -4.61 -11.12 -5.21
N SER A 179 -3.76 -10.41 -4.49
CA SER A 179 -3.01 -9.25 -5.02
C SER A 179 -2.15 -9.62 -6.22
N CYS A 180 -1.43 -10.74 -6.15
CA CYS A 180 -0.61 -11.23 -7.26
C CYS A 180 -1.48 -11.57 -8.48
N LEU A 181 -2.59 -12.28 -8.28
CA LEU A 181 -3.49 -12.63 -9.37
C LEU A 181 -4.07 -11.40 -10.06
N VAL A 182 -4.70 -10.51 -9.29
CA VAL A 182 -5.40 -9.36 -9.89
C VAL A 182 -4.43 -8.35 -10.50
N ASP A 183 -3.25 -8.14 -9.92
CA ASP A 183 -2.27 -7.23 -10.52
C ASP A 183 -1.68 -7.81 -11.81
N ALA A 184 -1.40 -9.11 -11.85
CA ALA A 184 -0.92 -9.79 -13.06
C ALA A 184 -1.94 -9.72 -14.20
N ASP A 185 -3.22 -9.98 -13.93
CA ASP A 185 -4.32 -9.88 -14.89
C ASP A 185 -4.50 -8.46 -15.43
N PHE A 186 -4.50 -7.45 -14.53
CA PHE A 186 -4.58 -6.04 -14.94
C PHE A 186 -3.39 -5.62 -15.81
N LEU A 187 -2.17 -6.00 -15.45
CA LEU A 187 -0.96 -5.64 -16.20
C LEU A 187 -0.91 -6.28 -17.57
N ASP A 188 -1.30 -7.54 -17.70
CA ASP A 188 -1.35 -8.23 -18.98
C ASP A 188 -2.46 -7.69 -19.89
N THR A 189 -3.64 -7.45 -19.32
CA THR A 189 -4.74 -6.79 -20.02
C THR A 189 -4.36 -5.39 -20.50
N GLU A 190 -3.69 -4.59 -19.66
CA GLU A 190 -3.19 -3.25 -20.03
C GLU A 190 -2.15 -3.33 -21.15
N ALA A 191 -1.23 -4.29 -21.09
CA ALA A 191 -0.19 -4.45 -22.14
C ALA A 191 -0.79 -4.72 -23.51
N TYR A 192 -1.92 -5.42 -23.55
CA TYR A 192 -2.66 -5.63 -24.80
C TYR A 192 -3.55 -4.44 -25.18
N MET A 193 -4.36 -3.90 -24.24
CA MET A 193 -5.37 -2.88 -24.54
C MET A 193 -4.77 -1.49 -24.77
N ASP A 194 -3.77 -1.10 -23.99
CA ASP A 194 -3.09 0.21 -24.05
C ASP A 194 -1.57 0.06 -23.97
N VAL A 195 -0.94 -0.25 -25.12
CA VAL A 195 0.52 -0.40 -25.23
C VAL A 195 1.25 0.85 -24.76
N GLY A 196 0.72 2.04 -25.05
CA GLY A 196 1.33 3.29 -24.60
C GLY A 196 1.31 3.47 -23.08
N GLN A 197 0.28 2.96 -22.39
CA GLN A 197 0.25 2.96 -20.94
C GLN A 197 1.21 1.92 -20.37
N ALA A 198 1.26 0.73 -20.93
CA ALA A 198 2.21 -0.30 -20.53
C ALA A 198 3.67 0.14 -20.70
N GLU A 199 4.00 0.83 -21.81
CA GLU A 199 5.34 1.41 -22.02
C GLU A 199 5.69 2.48 -20.99
N ARG A 200 4.70 3.25 -20.51
CA ARG A 200 4.90 4.25 -19.45
C ARG A 200 5.18 3.63 -18.08
N ARG A 201 4.81 2.36 -17.86
CA ARG A 201 5.19 1.59 -16.65
C ARG A 201 6.62 1.10 -16.68
N GLN A 202 7.52 1.84 -17.28
CA GLN A 202 8.94 1.46 -17.40
C GLN A 202 9.54 1.03 -16.07
N ALA A 203 10.57 0.19 -16.12
CA ALA A 203 11.31 -0.27 -14.96
C ALA A 203 11.76 0.90 -14.07
N TRP A 204 11.53 0.77 -12.78
CA TRP A 204 12.01 1.69 -11.77
C TRP A 204 13.49 1.41 -11.45
N PRO A 205 14.26 2.42 -11.04
CA PRO A 205 15.58 2.17 -10.47
C PRO A 205 15.45 1.32 -9.20
N THR A 206 16.49 0.59 -8.87
CA THR A 206 16.48 -0.19 -7.61
C THR A 206 16.53 0.75 -6.40
N LEU A 207 15.92 0.34 -5.28
CA LEU A 207 15.98 1.14 -4.05
C LEU A 207 17.43 1.44 -3.62
N ILE A 208 18.35 0.50 -3.82
CA ILE A 208 19.77 0.67 -3.48
C ILE A 208 20.41 1.80 -4.29
N SER A 209 19.99 2.02 -5.53
CA SER A 209 20.52 3.11 -6.36
C SER A 209 20.18 4.52 -5.83
N LEU A 210 19.20 4.62 -4.91
CA LEU A 210 18.83 5.87 -4.27
C LEU A 210 19.76 6.25 -3.10
N CYS A 211 20.64 5.36 -2.64
CA CYS A 211 21.55 5.63 -1.53
C CYS A 211 22.56 6.73 -1.89
N ALA A 212 23.19 6.65 -3.05
CA ALA A 212 24.21 7.63 -3.45
C ALA A 212 23.67 9.06 -3.64
N PRO A 213 22.53 9.29 -4.33
CA PRO A 213 21.91 10.61 -4.37
C PRO A 213 21.53 11.15 -2.99
N PHE A 214 21.06 10.29 -2.08
CA PHE A 214 20.72 10.68 -0.72
C PHE A 214 21.98 11.09 0.08
N ASP A 215 23.06 10.31 -0.01
CA ASP A 215 24.31 10.62 0.67
C ASP A 215 24.89 11.95 0.18
N ALA A 216 24.91 12.19 -1.12
CA ALA A 216 25.36 13.45 -1.70
C ALA A 216 24.50 14.65 -1.21
N PHE A 217 23.18 14.48 -1.11
CA PHE A 217 22.29 15.50 -0.55
C PHE A 217 22.59 15.80 0.92
N ILE A 218 22.79 14.76 1.74
CA ILE A 218 23.11 14.93 3.16
C ILE A 218 24.47 15.63 3.33
N ASP A 219 25.48 15.25 2.56
CA ASP A 219 26.81 15.87 2.61
C ASP A 219 26.75 17.36 2.23
N ALA A 220 25.98 17.69 1.19
CA ALA A 220 25.76 19.08 0.79
C ALA A 220 25.01 19.88 1.87
N LEU A 221 23.97 19.29 2.48
CA LEU A 221 23.23 19.92 3.57
C LEU A 221 24.09 20.17 4.80
N MET A 222 24.95 19.22 5.16
CA MET A 222 25.88 19.36 6.28
C MET A 222 26.95 20.44 6.01
N ALA A 223 27.49 20.50 4.79
CA ALA A 223 28.45 21.52 4.37
C ALA A 223 27.83 22.93 4.41
N GLU A 224 26.60 23.08 3.89
CA GLU A 224 25.86 24.34 3.95
C GLU A 224 25.67 24.82 5.39
N LYS A 225 25.23 23.93 6.29
CA LYS A 225 25.02 24.26 7.72
C LYS A 225 26.32 24.59 8.44
N ALA A 226 27.44 23.99 8.06
CA ALA A 226 28.75 24.32 8.61
C ALA A 226 29.23 25.73 8.18
N GLN A 227 28.82 26.20 7.01
CA GLN A 227 29.19 27.52 6.49
C GLN A 227 28.31 28.67 7.04
N GLN A 228 27.03 28.42 7.34
CA GLN A 228 26.04 29.44 7.69
C GLN A 228 26.05 29.90 9.14
N ALA A 229 26.59 29.14 10.07
CA ALA A 229 26.62 29.50 11.50
C ALA A 229 27.71 28.77 12.27
N ALA A 230 28.13 29.35 13.40
CA ALA A 230 28.82 28.59 14.44
C ALA A 230 28.03 27.30 14.73
N PRO A 231 28.69 26.12 14.98
CA PRO A 231 28.01 24.86 15.19
C PRO A 231 26.95 25.02 16.28
N THR A 232 25.68 25.04 15.89
CA THR A 232 24.62 25.07 16.89
C THR A 232 24.55 23.69 17.57
N PRO A 233 24.31 23.62 18.88
CA PRO A 233 24.13 22.34 19.57
C PRO A 233 23.11 21.44 18.89
N ILE A 234 22.08 22.00 18.28
CA ILE A 234 21.00 21.28 17.55
C ILE A 234 21.52 20.58 16.29
N ASN A 235 22.41 21.21 15.52
CA ASN A 235 22.94 20.60 14.30
C ASN A 235 23.85 19.41 14.64
N ALA A 236 24.60 19.50 15.74
CA ALA A 236 25.38 18.36 16.26
C ALA A 236 24.46 17.21 16.69
N LEU A 237 23.36 17.48 17.38
CA LEU A 237 22.36 16.48 17.76
C LEU A 237 21.69 15.83 16.53
N ARG A 238 21.35 16.61 15.50
CA ARG A 238 20.79 16.07 14.24
C ARG A 238 21.77 15.15 13.52
N ALA A 239 23.06 15.50 13.52
CA ALA A 239 24.11 14.68 12.92
C ALA A 239 24.28 13.35 13.70
N ASP A 240 24.23 13.39 15.04
CA ASP A 240 24.28 12.18 15.87
C ASP A 240 23.04 11.30 15.67
N ILE A 241 21.84 11.86 15.62
CA ILE A 241 20.60 11.13 15.31
C ILE A 241 20.72 10.40 13.97
N LEU A 242 21.17 11.10 12.93
CA LEU A 242 21.39 10.52 11.60
C LEU A 242 22.39 9.36 11.64
N ALA A 243 23.51 9.54 12.35
CA ALA A 243 24.53 8.51 12.49
C ALA A 243 24.00 7.28 13.24
N GLN A 244 23.22 7.47 14.30
CA GLN A 244 22.57 6.38 15.03
C GLN A 244 21.60 5.61 14.14
N CYS A 245 20.79 6.30 13.32
CA CYS A 245 19.89 5.69 12.36
C CYS A 245 20.64 4.79 11.36
N ARG A 246 21.72 5.29 10.76
CA ARG A 246 22.56 4.52 9.83
C ARG A 246 23.19 3.28 10.47
N ASN A 247 23.72 3.43 11.68
CA ASN A 247 24.35 2.32 12.41
C ASN A 247 23.33 1.24 12.79
N LYS A 248 22.15 1.64 13.27
CA LYS A 248 21.09 0.72 13.67
C LYS A 248 20.47 -0.04 12.49
N ALA A 249 20.57 0.51 11.29
CA ALA A 249 20.05 -0.09 10.06
C ALA A 249 20.71 -1.43 9.69
N GLN A 250 21.85 -1.77 10.28
CA GLN A 250 22.54 -3.05 10.07
C GLN A 250 21.88 -4.22 10.81
N GLU A 251 21.04 -3.94 11.83
CA GLU A 251 20.36 -4.99 12.58
C GLU A 251 19.34 -5.74 11.70
N ALA A 252 19.05 -6.98 12.08
CA ALA A 252 18.13 -7.86 11.36
C ALA A 252 16.76 -7.20 11.14
N PRO A 253 16.04 -7.51 10.03
CA PRO A 253 14.69 -7.03 9.79
C PRO A 253 13.73 -7.25 10.95
N GLY A 254 12.70 -6.42 11.08
CA GLY A 254 11.69 -6.52 12.13
C GLY A 254 11.11 -5.17 12.54
N LEU A 255 10.78 -5.04 13.82
CA LEU A 255 10.16 -3.86 14.40
C LEU A 255 11.20 -2.92 15.01
N PHE A 256 11.10 -1.64 14.66
CA PHE A 256 11.95 -0.57 15.20
C PHE A 256 11.10 0.60 15.67
N SER A 257 11.61 1.35 16.65
CA SER A 257 11.08 2.65 17.03
C SER A 257 12.14 3.73 16.82
N LEU A 258 11.70 4.90 16.40
CA LEU A 258 12.53 6.09 16.27
C LEU A 258 11.93 7.20 17.13
N THR A 259 12.45 7.34 18.36
CA THR A 259 11.97 8.29 19.35
C THR A 259 12.85 9.54 19.32
N VAL A 260 12.40 10.54 18.56
CA VAL A 260 13.15 11.78 18.35
C VAL A 260 12.22 13.01 18.56
N PRO A 261 12.65 14.02 19.35
CA PRO A 261 11.86 15.22 19.56
C PRO A 261 11.53 15.96 18.26
N THR A 262 10.46 16.76 18.28
CA THR A 262 10.09 17.61 17.17
C THR A 262 11.24 18.57 16.81
N GLY A 263 11.57 18.67 15.53
CA GLY A 263 12.70 19.45 15.03
C GLY A 263 14.05 18.72 15.06
N GLY A 264 14.09 17.47 15.53
CA GLY A 264 15.29 16.62 15.53
C GLY A 264 15.68 16.02 14.17
N GLY A 265 14.92 16.29 13.10
CA GLY A 265 15.24 15.78 11.76
C GLY A 265 14.71 14.37 11.47
N LYS A 266 13.62 13.94 12.12
CA LYS A 266 12.99 12.62 11.98
C LYS A 266 12.87 12.13 10.53
N THR A 267 12.34 12.97 9.63
CA THR A 267 12.05 12.60 8.25
C THR A 267 13.28 12.14 7.47
N LEU A 268 14.38 12.91 7.54
CA LEU A 268 15.63 12.54 6.85
C LEU A 268 16.35 11.39 7.56
N SER A 269 16.30 11.35 8.90
CA SER A 269 16.96 10.31 9.66
C SER A 269 16.26 8.94 9.53
N SER A 270 14.93 8.91 9.49
CA SER A 270 14.17 7.68 9.21
C SER A 270 14.38 7.19 7.78
N LEU A 271 14.49 8.11 6.81
CA LEU A 271 14.83 7.75 5.43
C LEU A 271 16.26 7.22 5.33
N ALA A 272 17.22 7.83 6.06
CA ALA A 272 18.59 7.32 6.13
C ALA A 272 18.64 5.88 6.69
N PHE A 273 17.91 5.61 7.78
CA PHE A 273 17.73 4.26 8.29
C PHE A 273 17.18 3.33 7.20
N ALA A 274 16.09 3.74 6.55
CA ALA A 274 15.41 2.90 5.57
C ALA A 274 16.32 2.56 4.36
N LEU A 275 17.04 3.52 3.80
CA LEU A 275 17.94 3.30 2.67
C LEU A 275 19.13 2.41 3.06
N GLU A 276 19.76 2.66 4.20
CA GLU A 276 20.88 1.83 4.66
C GLU A 276 20.41 0.42 5.02
N HIS A 277 19.24 0.28 5.66
CA HIS A 277 18.62 -1.02 5.94
C HIS A 277 18.27 -1.79 4.66
N ALA A 278 17.80 -1.09 3.63
CA ALA A 278 17.53 -1.67 2.32
C ALA A 278 18.80 -2.23 1.68
N LYS A 279 19.90 -1.51 1.78
CA LYS A 279 21.21 -1.94 1.26
C LYS A 279 21.73 -3.19 1.96
N HIS A 280 21.63 -3.28 3.28
CA HIS A 280 22.08 -4.43 4.05
C HIS A 280 21.19 -5.67 3.91
N HIS A 281 19.88 -5.47 3.76
CA HIS A 281 18.89 -6.55 3.79
C HIS A 281 18.13 -6.74 2.46
N HIS A 282 18.63 -6.15 1.36
CA HIS A 282 18.10 -6.29 0.01
C HIS A 282 16.61 -5.99 -0.10
N LYS A 283 16.13 -4.94 0.62
CA LYS A 283 14.73 -4.53 0.55
C LYS A 283 14.41 -3.88 -0.78
N ARG A 284 13.17 -4.07 -1.22
CA ARG A 284 12.74 -3.67 -2.57
C ARG A 284 12.24 -2.24 -2.63
N ARG A 285 11.61 -1.75 -1.55
CA ARG A 285 11.01 -0.40 -1.51
C ARG A 285 10.88 0.15 -0.10
N VAL A 286 10.71 1.47 -0.04
CA VAL A 286 10.32 2.19 1.18
C VAL A 286 8.90 2.71 0.99
N ILE A 287 8.03 2.44 1.94
CA ILE A 287 6.67 2.96 2.03
C ILE A 287 6.63 3.90 3.23
N TYR A 288 6.59 5.20 2.96
CA TYR A 288 6.56 6.25 3.98
C TYR A 288 5.11 6.65 4.23
N VAL A 289 4.60 6.34 5.41
CA VAL A 289 3.18 6.46 5.76
C VAL A 289 2.99 7.62 6.73
N ILE A 290 2.16 8.59 6.35
CA ILE A 290 1.95 9.86 7.07
C ILE A 290 0.48 9.98 7.48
N PRO A 291 0.15 10.51 8.68
CA PRO A 291 -1.23 10.53 9.14
C PRO A 291 -2.12 11.56 8.42
N TYR A 292 -1.55 12.66 7.90
CA TYR A 292 -2.31 13.77 7.36
C TYR A 292 -1.94 14.11 5.91
N THR A 293 -2.96 14.38 5.10
CA THR A 293 -2.79 14.79 3.69
C THR A 293 -2.06 16.13 3.54
N SER A 294 -2.19 17.04 4.49
CA SER A 294 -1.50 18.35 4.46
C SER A 294 0.03 18.26 4.62
N ILE A 295 0.53 17.21 5.24
CA ILE A 295 1.98 16.99 5.48
C ILE A 295 2.61 16.14 4.39
N ILE A 296 1.80 15.33 3.70
CA ILE A 296 2.30 14.39 2.68
C ILE A 296 2.97 15.12 1.53
N GLU A 297 2.35 16.18 1.01
CA GLU A 297 2.91 17.01 -0.08
C GLU A 297 4.28 17.60 0.31
N GLN A 298 4.41 18.11 1.54
CA GLN A 298 5.68 18.65 2.03
C GLN A 298 6.76 17.57 2.06
N THR A 299 6.45 16.38 2.59
CA THR A 299 7.42 15.27 2.67
C THR A 299 7.75 14.74 1.28
N ALA A 300 6.75 14.55 0.42
CA ALA A 300 6.96 14.14 -0.95
C ALA A 300 7.83 15.13 -1.73
N ASN A 301 7.63 16.44 -1.54
CA ASN A 301 8.44 17.47 -2.18
C ASN A 301 9.90 17.46 -1.68
N ILE A 302 10.15 17.22 -0.39
CA ILE A 302 11.51 17.04 0.13
C ILE A 302 12.17 15.83 -0.57
N PHE A 303 11.47 14.70 -0.67
CA PHE A 303 12.01 13.51 -1.31
C PHE A 303 12.18 13.70 -2.83
N ARG A 304 11.25 14.38 -3.51
CA ARG A 304 11.41 14.73 -4.94
C ARG A 304 12.60 15.64 -5.19
N GLY A 305 12.90 16.55 -4.27
CA GLY A 305 14.12 17.37 -4.34
C GLY A 305 15.40 16.56 -4.33
N ILE A 306 15.38 15.35 -3.79
CA ILE A 306 16.54 14.43 -3.70
C ILE A 306 16.54 13.41 -4.86
N PHE A 307 15.39 12.83 -5.18
CA PHE A 307 15.26 11.66 -6.05
C PHE A 307 14.50 11.92 -7.35
N GLY A 308 13.93 13.13 -7.53
CA GLY A 308 13.10 13.44 -8.70
C GLY A 308 11.83 12.60 -8.78
N ASP A 309 11.53 12.14 -9.98
CA ASP A 309 10.29 11.45 -10.35
C ASP A 309 10.17 10.00 -9.83
N VAL A 310 11.17 9.53 -9.10
CA VAL A 310 11.13 8.20 -8.47
C VAL A 310 10.16 8.16 -7.28
N VAL A 311 9.82 9.31 -6.73
CA VAL A 311 8.92 9.45 -5.59
C VAL A 311 7.47 9.41 -6.03
N VAL A 312 6.74 8.38 -5.61
CA VAL A 312 5.31 8.24 -5.86
C VAL A 312 4.54 8.72 -4.63
N GLU A 313 3.68 9.70 -4.83
CA GLU A 313 2.77 10.22 -3.83
C GLU A 313 1.37 9.66 -4.05
N HIS A 314 0.77 9.04 -3.02
CA HIS A 314 -0.54 8.40 -3.12
C HIS A 314 -1.45 8.75 -1.95
N HIS A 315 -2.44 9.60 -2.22
CA HIS A 315 -3.51 9.97 -1.29
C HIS A 315 -4.76 10.44 -2.05
N SER A 316 -5.89 10.60 -1.35
CA SER A 316 -7.19 10.92 -1.96
C SER A 316 -7.23 12.23 -2.75
N ASN A 317 -6.41 13.22 -2.39
CA ASN A 317 -6.39 14.52 -3.08
C ASN A 317 -5.52 14.49 -4.34
N ALA A 318 -4.49 13.63 -4.40
CA ALA A 318 -3.65 13.47 -5.59
C ALA A 318 -4.42 12.86 -6.77
N GLU A 319 -5.43 12.04 -6.49
CA GLU A 319 -6.31 11.45 -7.51
C GLU A 319 -7.18 12.49 -8.25
N SER A 320 -7.30 13.72 -7.71
CA SER A 320 -8.22 14.75 -8.20
C SER A 320 -7.58 15.82 -9.12
N ASP A 321 -6.26 15.84 -9.31
CA ASP A 321 -5.60 16.83 -10.18
C ASP A 321 -4.89 16.15 -11.37
N PRO A 322 -5.58 15.97 -12.50
CA PRO A 322 -5.05 15.25 -13.67
C PRO A 322 -3.89 15.97 -14.37
N GLU A 323 -3.73 17.27 -14.16
CA GLU A 323 -2.72 18.09 -14.89
C GLU A 323 -1.35 18.13 -14.19
N LYS A 324 -1.30 17.87 -12.90
CA LYS A 324 -0.06 17.99 -12.10
C LYS A 324 0.71 16.69 -11.93
N GLU A 325 0.07 15.54 -12.15
CA GLU A 325 0.72 14.25 -11.91
C GLU A 325 1.28 13.65 -13.20
N GLN A 326 2.56 13.33 -13.19
CA GLN A 326 3.16 12.57 -14.28
C GLN A 326 2.43 11.23 -14.40
N HIS A 327 2.02 10.87 -15.60
CA HIS A 327 1.30 9.62 -15.89
C HIS A 327 1.93 8.37 -15.25
N LYS A 328 3.26 8.35 -15.10
CA LYS A 328 4.01 7.25 -14.48
C LYS A 328 3.71 7.11 -12.98
N SER A 329 3.71 8.20 -12.22
CA SER A 329 3.37 8.21 -10.79
C SER A 329 1.94 7.74 -10.54
N ARG A 330 0.99 8.16 -11.38
CA ARG A 330 -0.40 7.72 -11.30
C ARG A 330 -0.53 6.21 -11.51
N LEU A 331 0.16 5.64 -12.51
CA LEU A 331 0.16 4.21 -12.75
C LEU A 331 0.78 3.43 -11.58
N ALA A 332 1.83 3.97 -10.97
CA ALA A 332 2.45 3.35 -9.80
C ALA A 332 1.59 3.43 -8.52
N CYS A 333 0.64 4.39 -8.42
CA CYS A 333 -0.34 4.42 -7.33
C CYS A 333 -1.28 3.20 -7.36
N GLU A 334 -1.46 2.55 -8.51
CA GLU A 334 -2.37 1.42 -8.65
C GLU A 334 -1.83 0.16 -7.98
N ASN A 335 -0.52 -0.10 -8.04
CA ASN A 335 0.09 -1.32 -7.51
C ASN A 335 1.31 -1.12 -6.62
N TRP A 336 1.81 0.10 -6.45
CA TRP A 336 2.99 0.45 -5.62
C TRP A 336 4.27 -0.28 -6.05
N ASP A 337 4.53 -0.38 -7.33
CA ASP A 337 5.75 -1.01 -7.85
C ASP A 337 6.99 -0.10 -7.81
N ALA A 338 6.84 1.19 -7.47
CA ALA A 338 7.93 2.15 -7.33
C ALA A 338 8.80 1.88 -6.07
N PRO A 339 10.09 2.28 -6.08
CA PRO A 339 10.98 2.05 -4.95
C PRO A 339 10.71 2.96 -3.73
N LEU A 340 10.13 4.15 -3.93
CA LEU A 340 9.82 5.08 -2.84
C LEU A 340 8.39 5.61 -2.96
N ILE A 341 7.56 5.25 -1.99
CA ILE A 341 6.15 5.58 -1.94
C ILE A 341 5.88 6.42 -0.70
N VAL A 342 5.21 7.55 -0.86
CA VAL A 342 4.71 8.40 0.23
C VAL A 342 3.20 8.33 0.21
N THR A 343 2.59 7.88 1.30
CA THR A 343 1.14 7.63 1.38
C THR A 343 0.57 8.00 2.73
N THR A 344 -0.77 7.97 2.87
CA THR A 344 -1.45 8.22 4.14
C THR A 344 -1.70 6.93 4.93
N ASN A 345 -1.87 7.04 6.26
CA ASN A 345 -2.33 5.94 7.11
C ASN A 345 -3.61 5.30 6.55
N VAL A 346 -4.55 6.12 6.10
CA VAL A 346 -5.83 5.65 5.54
C VAL A 346 -5.58 4.79 4.30
N GLN A 347 -4.82 5.29 3.32
CA GLN A 347 -4.54 4.54 2.09
C GLN A 347 -3.76 3.25 2.35
N PHE A 348 -2.79 3.28 3.27
CA PHE A 348 -2.01 2.11 3.61
C PHE A 348 -2.87 1.01 4.23
N PHE A 349 -3.61 1.34 5.31
CA PHE A 349 -4.41 0.34 6.02
C PHE A 349 -5.68 -0.06 5.25
N GLU A 350 -6.33 0.87 4.54
CA GLU A 350 -7.44 0.51 3.66
C GLU A 350 -7.00 -0.45 2.54
N SER A 351 -5.79 -0.26 1.98
CA SER A 351 -5.25 -1.20 1.00
C SER A 351 -5.00 -2.57 1.63
N LEU A 352 -4.41 -2.62 2.82
CA LEU A 352 -4.08 -3.85 3.53
C LEU A 352 -5.32 -4.70 3.86
N PHE A 353 -6.45 -4.06 4.16
CA PHE A 353 -7.70 -4.73 4.50
C PHE A 353 -8.75 -4.72 3.38
N ALA A 354 -8.40 -4.25 2.18
CA ALA A 354 -9.32 -4.15 1.06
C ALA A 354 -9.87 -5.50 0.60
N ALA A 355 -11.08 -5.45 0.02
CA ALA A 355 -11.69 -6.56 -0.71
C ALA A 355 -11.76 -6.27 -2.22
N LYS A 356 -11.84 -4.99 -2.64
CA LYS A 356 -11.94 -4.58 -4.05
C LYS A 356 -10.64 -4.86 -4.80
N THR A 357 -10.73 -5.41 -5.99
CA THR A 357 -9.60 -5.77 -6.87
C THR A 357 -8.61 -4.65 -7.06
N SER A 358 -9.06 -3.45 -7.44
CA SER A 358 -8.19 -2.29 -7.69
C SER A 358 -7.38 -1.86 -6.47
N ARG A 359 -7.91 -2.02 -5.25
CA ARG A 359 -7.19 -1.69 -4.02
C ARG A 359 -6.24 -2.81 -3.56
N CYS A 360 -6.58 -4.07 -3.88
CA CYS A 360 -5.76 -5.22 -3.53
C CYS A 360 -4.47 -5.32 -4.36
N ARG A 361 -4.40 -4.74 -5.55
CA ARG A 361 -3.23 -4.80 -6.46
C ARG A 361 -1.90 -4.43 -5.80
N LYS A 362 -1.92 -3.64 -4.73
CA LYS A 362 -0.73 -3.09 -4.05
C LYS A 362 -0.08 -4.06 -3.06
N LEU A 363 -0.84 -5.03 -2.52
CA LEU A 363 -0.46 -5.75 -1.31
C LEU A 363 0.80 -6.57 -1.46
N HIS A 364 0.97 -7.29 -2.58
CA HIS A 364 2.16 -8.11 -2.83
C HIS A 364 3.44 -7.26 -2.90
N ASN A 365 3.31 -5.95 -3.17
CA ASN A 365 4.42 -5.01 -3.19
C ASN A 365 4.80 -4.45 -1.81
N ILE A 366 4.04 -4.78 -0.74
CA ILE A 366 4.44 -4.52 0.64
C ILE A 366 5.48 -5.56 1.12
N VAL A 367 5.48 -6.76 0.54
CA VAL A 367 6.46 -7.81 0.86
C VAL A 367 7.88 -7.33 0.56
N ASP A 368 8.84 -7.66 1.44
CA ASP A 368 10.24 -7.22 1.36
C ASP A 368 10.43 -5.69 1.33
N SER A 369 9.55 -4.93 1.96
CA SER A 369 9.64 -3.48 2.06
C SER A 369 10.07 -3.00 3.45
N ILE A 370 10.36 -1.69 3.52
CA ILE A 370 10.50 -0.96 4.78
C ILE A 370 9.31 -0.01 4.87
N VAL A 371 8.51 -0.15 5.92
CA VAL A 371 7.36 0.71 6.20
C VAL A 371 7.73 1.66 7.33
N VAL A 372 7.79 2.96 7.03
CA VAL A 372 7.97 4.00 8.03
C VAL A 372 6.60 4.56 8.39
N LEU A 373 6.13 4.29 9.59
CA LEU A 373 4.89 4.88 10.12
C LEU A 373 5.26 6.17 10.87
N ASP A 374 5.09 7.30 10.21
CA ASP A 374 5.36 8.60 10.83
C ASP A 374 4.20 9.00 11.75
N GLU A 375 4.53 9.66 12.86
CA GLU A 375 3.59 9.99 13.93
C GLU A 375 2.75 8.77 14.37
N ALA A 376 3.41 7.67 14.69
CA ALA A 376 2.78 6.37 15.01
C ALA A 376 1.78 6.41 16.17
N GLN A 377 1.82 7.44 17.04
CA GLN A 377 0.80 7.66 18.09
C GLN A 377 -0.59 8.00 17.54
N LEU A 378 -0.70 8.31 16.24
CA LEU A 378 -1.97 8.63 15.56
C LEU A 378 -2.61 7.41 14.87
N LEU A 379 -2.13 6.21 15.15
CA LEU A 379 -2.81 5.00 14.72
C LEU A 379 -4.24 4.95 15.29
N PRO A 380 -5.27 4.60 14.48
CA PRO A 380 -6.66 4.62 14.92
C PRO A 380 -6.92 3.56 15.99
N THR A 381 -7.37 3.98 17.17
CA THR A 381 -7.58 3.12 18.33
C THR A 381 -8.63 2.03 18.09
N ASP A 382 -9.70 2.35 17.34
CA ASP A 382 -10.79 1.41 17.04
C ASP A 382 -10.35 0.23 16.17
N PHE A 383 -9.27 0.41 15.39
CA PHE A 383 -8.69 -0.61 14.51
C PHE A 383 -7.29 -1.05 14.96
N LEU A 384 -6.88 -0.68 16.18
CA LEU A 384 -5.51 -0.91 16.62
C LEU A 384 -5.14 -2.39 16.63
N GLN A 385 -6.00 -3.25 17.17
CA GLN A 385 -5.73 -4.69 17.27
C GLN A 385 -5.48 -5.37 15.90
N PRO A 386 -6.35 -5.24 14.88
CA PRO A 386 -6.07 -5.80 13.56
C PRO A 386 -4.84 -5.18 12.88
N ILE A 387 -4.57 -3.89 13.10
CA ILE A 387 -3.38 -3.21 12.58
C ILE A 387 -2.11 -3.84 13.17
N LEU A 388 -2.01 -3.95 14.50
CA LEU A 388 -0.85 -4.53 15.17
C LEU A 388 -0.63 -5.99 14.75
N HIS A 389 -1.72 -6.77 14.65
CA HIS A 389 -1.66 -8.14 14.17
C HIS A 389 -1.10 -8.23 12.74
N ALA A 390 -1.57 -7.40 11.83
CA ALA A 390 -1.06 -7.37 10.46
C ALA A 390 0.43 -6.95 10.41
N LEU A 391 0.85 -5.95 11.19
CA LEU A 391 2.26 -5.54 11.28
C LEU A 391 3.16 -6.66 11.84
N LYS A 392 2.69 -7.43 12.84
CA LYS A 392 3.40 -8.62 13.33
C LYS A 392 3.59 -9.66 12.23
N LEU A 393 2.53 -10.00 11.51
CA LEU A 393 2.60 -10.97 10.42
C LEU A 393 3.56 -10.52 9.31
N LEU A 394 3.47 -9.26 8.90
CA LEU A 394 4.33 -8.68 7.86
C LEU A 394 5.81 -8.73 8.26
N THR A 395 6.13 -8.39 9.51
CA THR A 395 7.53 -8.36 9.98
C THR A 395 8.09 -9.75 10.26
N THR A 396 7.24 -10.71 10.68
CA THR A 396 7.69 -12.05 11.05
C THR A 396 7.80 -12.97 9.82
N HIS A 397 6.93 -12.82 8.83
CA HIS A 397 6.78 -13.81 7.77
C HIS A 397 7.00 -13.29 6.35
N TYR A 398 6.96 -11.96 6.13
CA TYR A 398 6.98 -11.38 4.78
C TYR A 398 8.16 -10.43 4.55
N GLY A 399 9.21 -10.55 5.37
CA GLY A 399 10.43 -9.78 5.17
C GLY A 399 10.24 -8.25 5.31
N VAL A 400 9.17 -7.79 5.93
CA VAL A 400 8.93 -6.35 6.14
C VAL A 400 9.69 -5.86 7.37
N SER A 401 10.29 -4.67 7.28
CA SER A 401 10.76 -3.94 8.46
C SER A 401 9.85 -2.74 8.70
N VAL A 402 9.44 -2.52 9.94
CA VAL A 402 8.56 -1.41 10.31
C VAL A 402 9.30 -0.47 11.26
N VAL A 403 9.27 0.82 10.97
CA VAL A 403 9.81 1.89 11.82
C VAL A 403 8.66 2.74 12.36
N LEU A 404 8.45 2.70 13.66
CA LEU A 404 7.50 3.54 14.38
C LEU A 404 8.18 4.88 14.70
N SER A 405 8.00 5.88 13.83
CA SER A 405 8.61 7.20 13.97
C SER A 405 7.68 8.15 14.74
N THR A 406 8.15 8.69 15.85
CA THR A 406 7.30 9.55 16.69
C THR A 406 8.13 10.40 17.68
N ALA A 407 7.56 11.51 18.12
CA ALA A 407 8.07 12.26 19.27
C ALA A 407 7.67 11.61 20.60
N THR A 408 6.52 10.92 20.68
CA THR A 408 6.01 10.30 21.90
C THR A 408 5.60 8.87 21.61
N GLN A 409 6.35 7.89 22.08
CA GLN A 409 6.08 6.49 21.81
C GLN A 409 4.70 6.08 22.34
N PRO A 410 3.81 5.59 21.47
CA PRO A 410 2.56 5.03 21.91
C PRO A 410 2.80 3.69 22.61
N ALA A 411 1.95 3.40 23.56
CA ALA A 411 2.05 2.19 24.36
C ALA A 411 1.45 0.99 23.57
N LEU A 412 2.19 0.50 22.59
CA LEU A 412 1.77 -0.58 21.67
C LEU A 412 2.20 -1.98 22.10
N SER A 413 2.91 -2.14 23.22
CA SER A 413 3.32 -3.46 23.75
C SER A 413 2.11 -4.27 24.24
N THR A 414 2.25 -5.58 24.24
CA THR A 414 1.24 -6.50 24.77
C THR A 414 0.87 -6.16 26.22
N ARG A 415 -0.43 -6.12 26.50
CA ARG A 415 -0.96 -5.83 27.84
C ARG A 415 -2.16 -6.70 28.16
N SER A 416 -2.18 -7.17 29.39
CA SER A 416 -3.29 -7.92 29.96
C SER A 416 -3.96 -7.08 31.03
N TYR A 417 -5.27 -7.00 30.99
CA TYR A 417 -6.11 -6.30 31.96
C TYR A 417 -7.02 -7.30 32.67
N PHE A 418 -7.58 -6.89 33.81
CA PHE A 418 -8.55 -7.70 34.55
C PHE A 418 -9.77 -8.07 33.69
N ASP A 419 -10.28 -7.14 32.89
CA ASP A 419 -11.25 -7.44 31.85
C ASP A 419 -10.51 -7.80 30.55
N ALA A 420 -10.58 -9.07 30.19
CA ALA A 420 -9.91 -9.63 28.99
C ALA A 420 -10.31 -8.92 27.68
N LYS A 421 -11.47 -8.25 27.63
CA LYS A 421 -11.91 -7.47 26.46
C LYS A 421 -10.99 -6.27 26.19
N ASN A 422 -10.29 -5.79 27.21
CA ASN A 422 -9.36 -4.68 27.11
C ASN A 422 -7.92 -5.12 26.85
N ASN A 423 -7.66 -6.43 26.74
CA ASN A 423 -6.33 -6.93 26.43
C ASN A 423 -5.87 -6.42 25.06
N LEU A 424 -4.61 -6.06 24.99
CA LEU A 424 -3.93 -5.68 23.75
C LEU A 424 -2.89 -6.76 23.43
N ASP A 425 -3.06 -7.45 22.31
CA ASP A 425 -2.00 -8.25 21.70
C ASP A 425 -1.10 -7.33 20.86
N GLY A 426 -0.15 -6.69 21.55
CA GLY A 426 0.65 -5.58 21.06
C GLY A 426 1.90 -6.00 20.31
N LEU A 427 2.75 -5.04 19.98
CA LEU A 427 4.04 -5.23 19.34
C LEU A 427 5.11 -5.45 20.41
N ASP A 428 5.61 -6.66 20.51
CA ASP A 428 6.72 -7.00 21.37
C ASP A 428 8.03 -6.99 20.58
N ASN A 429 9.17 -6.87 21.26
CA ASN A 429 10.50 -6.82 20.64
C ASN A 429 10.71 -5.65 19.67
N VAL A 430 10.06 -4.52 19.90
CA VAL A 430 10.34 -3.27 19.19
C VAL A 430 11.72 -2.75 19.64
N ARG A 431 12.64 -2.56 18.71
CA ARG A 431 14.02 -2.12 18.97
C ARG A 431 14.12 -0.62 18.79
N GLU A 432 14.48 0.10 19.87
CA GLU A 432 14.70 1.54 19.77
C GLU A 432 15.98 1.83 18.96
N ILE A 433 15.89 2.78 18.03
CA ILE A 433 17.01 3.22 17.19
C ILE A 433 17.93 4.14 17.98
N MET A 434 17.38 5.02 18.78
CA MET A 434 18.15 5.95 19.62
C MET A 434 18.73 5.25 20.84
N ARG A 435 20.00 5.48 21.14
CA ARG A 435 20.69 4.89 22.31
C ARG A 435 20.07 5.35 23.62
N ASP A 436 19.77 6.64 23.71
CA ASP A 436 19.19 7.27 24.91
C ASP A 436 18.21 8.36 24.52
N PRO A 437 16.91 8.01 24.30
CA PRO A 437 15.87 8.99 24.00
C PRO A 437 15.70 10.03 25.11
N ALA A 438 15.86 9.65 26.39
CA ALA A 438 15.65 10.57 27.51
C ALA A 438 16.71 11.67 27.52
N ALA A 439 17.98 11.33 27.34
CA ALA A 439 19.06 12.32 27.21
C ALA A 439 18.85 13.23 25.99
N LEU A 440 18.38 12.66 24.89
CA LEU A 440 18.06 13.45 23.69
C LEU A 440 16.94 14.47 23.96
N TYR A 441 15.86 14.07 24.65
CA TYR A 441 14.78 15.00 25.05
C TYR A 441 15.33 16.09 25.98
N ALA A 442 16.08 15.76 27.00
CA ALA A 442 16.67 16.73 27.91
C ALA A 442 17.54 17.79 27.18
N ALA A 443 18.27 17.37 26.13
CA ALA A 443 19.05 18.30 25.30
C ALA A 443 18.17 19.21 24.43
N PHE A 444 16.99 18.73 23.99
CA PHE A 444 16.05 19.53 23.20
C PHE A 444 15.14 20.42 24.07
N ASP A 445 14.82 20.04 25.31
CA ASP A 445 13.94 20.80 26.24
C ASP A 445 14.49 22.17 26.61
N GLN A 446 15.81 22.36 26.52
CA GLN A 446 16.44 23.69 26.77
C GLN A 446 15.93 24.81 25.81
N ARG A 447 15.21 24.45 24.73
CA ARG A 447 14.67 25.41 23.75
C ARG A 447 13.30 25.97 24.12
N VAL A 448 12.58 25.31 25.00
CA VAL A 448 11.17 25.61 25.31
C VAL A 448 11.00 25.70 26.82
N LYS A 449 10.38 26.77 27.27
CA LYS A 449 9.95 26.93 28.65
C LYS A 449 8.47 26.66 28.74
N VAL A 450 8.10 25.57 29.39
CA VAL A 450 6.69 25.17 29.57
C VAL A 450 6.12 25.87 30.80
N HIS A 451 5.03 26.59 30.64
CA HIS A 451 4.26 27.19 31.72
C HIS A 451 2.92 26.48 31.81
N LEU A 452 2.62 25.89 32.95
CA LEU A 452 1.34 25.26 33.22
C LEU A 452 0.49 26.19 34.10
N PRO A 453 -0.85 26.21 33.89
CA PRO A 453 -1.74 26.96 34.77
C PRO A 453 -1.69 26.36 36.17
N SER A 454 -1.76 27.21 37.18
CA SER A 454 -1.84 26.77 38.58
C SER A 454 -3.21 26.15 38.93
N ASP A 455 -4.24 26.54 38.20
CA ASP A 455 -5.61 26.01 38.32
C ASP A 455 -6.11 25.56 36.94
N TRP A 456 -6.47 24.27 36.86
CA TRP A 456 -6.99 23.63 35.64
C TRP A 456 -8.51 23.67 35.55
N HIS A 457 -9.20 24.10 36.62
CA HIS A 457 -10.65 24.03 36.71
C HIS A 457 -11.34 25.36 36.47
N SER A 458 -10.62 26.48 36.69
CA SER A 458 -11.16 27.81 36.45
C SER A 458 -11.01 28.24 34.99
N PRO A 459 -12.11 28.50 34.27
CA PRO A 459 -12.06 28.96 32.89
C PRO A 459 -11.50 30.38 32.83
N THR A 460 -10.57 30.62 31.90
CA THR A 460 -10.09 31.97 31.59
C THR A 460 -11.05 32.67 30.63
N PRO A 461 -11.57 33.84 30.92
CA PRO A 461 -12.39 34.65 30.01
C PRO A 461 -11.66 34.94 28.69
N TRP A 462 -12.39 34.98 27.58
CA TRP A 462 -11.82 35.24 26.26
C TRP A 462 -11.09 36.59 26.16
N ASP A 463 -11.61 37.66 26.80
CA ASP A 463 -11.00 38.96 26.78
C ASP A 463 -9.67 39.01 27.55
N GLU A 464 -9.58 38.28 28.65
CA GLU A 464 -8.34 38.13 29.41
C GLU A 464 -7.30 37.33 28.62
N LEU A 465 -7.72 36.25 27.98
CA LEU A 465 -6.84 35.45 27.12
C LEU A 465 -6.34 36.29 25.93
N ALA A 466 -7.21 37.04 25.27
CA ALA A 466 -6.84 37.94 24.17
C ALA A 466 -5.87 39.01 24.60
N ALA A 467 -6.09 39.64 25.74
CA ALA A 467 -5.20 40.67 26.31
C ALA A 467 -3.81 40.08 26.64
N ARG A 468 -3.76 38.85 27.14
CA ARG A 468 -2.50 38.16 27.44
C ARG A 468 -1.74 37.81 26.17
N VAL A 469 -2.41 37.23 25.15
CA VAL A 469 -1.81 36.89 23.87
C VAL A 469 -1.27 38.12 23.12
N ALA A 470 -1.97 39.25 23.23
CA ALA A 470 -1.57 40.51 22.60
C ALA A 470 -0.29 41.14 23.19
N GLN A 471 0.19 40.65 24.33
CA GLN A 471 1.46 41.14 24.94
C GLN A 471 2.70 40.53 24.26
N ASP A 472 2.55 39.40 23.59
CA ASP A 472 3.64 38.71 22.90
C ASP A 472 3.82 39.26 21.49
N ALA A 473 5.08 39.48 21.07
CA ALA A 473 5.40 39.93 19.72
C ALA A 473 4.98 38.97 18.62
N ALA A 474 4.95 37.64 18.94
CA ALA A 474 4.43 36.60 18.08
C ALA A 474 3.86 35.49 18.96
N ALA A 475 2.61 35.12 18.74
CA ALA A 475 1.91 34.09 19.48
C ALA A 475 1.14 33.16 18.55
N LEU A 476 1.14 31.85 18.84
CA LEU A 476 0.27 30.86 18.22
C LEU A 476 -0.66 30.29 19.28
N VAL A 477 -1.96 30.43 19.08
CA VAL A 477 -2.96 29.86 19.97
C VAL A 477 -3.67 28.69 19.28
N ILE A 478 -3.63 27.54 19.89
CA ILE A 478 -4.28 26.32 19.37
C ILE A 478 -5.50 26.01 20.26
N VAL A 479 -6.66 25.87 19.64
CA VAL A 479 -7.93 25.54 20.30
C VAL A 479 -8.60 24.36 19.63
N ASN A 480 -9.46 23.65 20.36
CA ASN A 480 -10.08 22.40 19.89
C ASN A 480 -11.31 22.62 19.00
N ARG A 481 -12.00 23.77 19.11
CA ARG A 481 -13.22 24.05 18.36
C ARG A 481 -13.04 25.24 17.43
N ARG A 482 -13.63 25.15 16.24
CA ARG A 482 -13.62 26.24 15.22
C ARG A 482 -14.24 27.51 15.75
N GLN A 483 -15.27 27.39 16.58
CA GLN A 483 -15.95 28.53 17.22
C GLN A 483 -15.00 29.26 18.17
N ASP A 484 -14.21 28.54 18.96
CA ASP A 484 -13.25 29.11 19.89
C ASP A 484 -12.15 29.88 19.16
N ALA A 485 -11.67 29.34 18.03
CA ALA A 485 -10.69 30.04 17.19
C ALA A 485 -11.23 31.38 16.68
N ARG A 486 -12.49 31.41 16.22
CA ARG A 486 -13.14 32.64 15.73
C ARG A 486 -13.41 33.59 16.87
N GLU A 487 -13.88 33.11 18.01
CA GLU A 487 -14.21 33.90 19.21
C GLU A 487 -12.98 34.63 19.75
N LEU A 488 -11.84 33.95 19.82
CA LEU A 488 -10.58 34.57 20.21
C LEU A 488 -10.08 35.54 19.16
N TRP A 489 -10.09 35.19 17.88
CA TRP A 489 -9.61 36.04 16.79
C TRP A 489 -10.33 37.38 16.73
N GLN A 490 -11.64 37.42 16.97
CA GLN A 490 -12.44 38.66 16.98
C GLN A 490 -12.02 39.64 18.07
N ARG A 491 -11.28 39.19 19.10
CA ARG A 491 -10.80 39.98 20.25
C ARG A 491 -9.33 40.35 20.13
N LEU A 492 -8.62 39.75 19.19
CA LEU A 492 -7.20 40.04 18.98
C LEU A 492 -7.01 41.30 18.17
N PRO A 493 -5.82 41.97 18.27
CA PRO A 493 -5.51 43.15 17.50
C PRO A 493 -5.64 42.96 15.99
N GLN A 494 -5.92 44.04 15.27
CA GLN A 494 -5.95 44.06 13.81
C GLN A 494 -4.61 43.53 13.24
N GLY A 495 -4.68 42.65 12.24
CA GLY A 495 -3.51 41.98 11.64
C GLY A 495 -3.26 40.60 12.22
N SER A 496 -4.02 40.15 13.23
CA SER A 496 -3.99 38.77 13.70
C SER A 496 -4.59 37.83 12.66
N LEU A 497 -3.92 36.69 12.44
CA LEU A 497 -4.34 35.70 11.49
C LEU A 497 -5.25 34.64 12.16
N HIS A 498 -6.23 34.15 11.43
CA HIS A 498 -7.11 33.08 11.84
C HIS A 498 -7.00 31.91 10.86
N LEU A 499 -6.85 30.70 11.38
CA LEU A 499 -6.85 29.48 10.58
C LEU A 499 -7.80 28.45 11.18
N SER A 500 -8.77 28.01 10.43
CA SER A 500 -9.67 26.94 10.85
C SER A 500 -10.18 26.14 9.65
N ALA A 501 -10.75 24.95 9.91
CA ALA A 501 -11.34 24.12 8.87
C ALA A 501 -12.62 24.72 8.22
N LEU A 502 -13.00 25.96 8.57
CA LEU A 502 -14.05 26.73 7.87
C LEU A 502 -13.49 27.56 6.71
N MET A 503 -12.16 27.60 6.56
CA MET A 503 -11.50 28.38 5.51
C MET A 503 -11.17 27.48 4.33
N CYS A 504 -11.26 27.99 3.11
CA CYS A 504 -10.78 27.30 1.93
C CYS A 504 -9.27 27.44 1.78
N GLY A 505 -8.65 26.60 0.93
CA GLY A 505 -7.19 26.57 0.75
C GLY A 505 -6.56 27.87 0.26
N GLN A 506 -7.36 28.83 -0.24
CA GLN A 506 -6.88 30.16 -0.65
C GLN A 506 -6.81 31.17 0.50
N HIS A 507 -7.51 30.95 1.60
CA HIS A 507 -7.46 31.79 2.79
C HIS A 507 -6.28 31.47 3.67
#